data_0bceaccdbfbf5935472ec9707063b9bd
#
_entry.id   0bceaccdbfbf5935472ec9707063b9bd
#
_cell.length_a   1.000
_cell.length_b   1.000
_cell.length_c   1.000
_cell.angle_alpha   90.00
_cell.angle_beta   90.00
_cell.angle_gamma   90.00
#
_symmetry.space_group_name_H-M   'P 1'
#
loop_
_entity.id
_entity.type
_entity.pdbx_description
1 polymer ?
#
loop_
_entity_poly.entity_id
_entity_poly.type
_entity_poly.pdbx_seq_one_letter_code
_entity_poly.pdbx_strand_id
1 'polypeptide(L)'
;MLPRPLVFTNGCFDILHRGHVTYLAQARSAGAALVLALNTDASVRRLGKGGDRPVNSLENRAAVAAALESVDLVTWFDEDTPAALIEAVKPEILVKGGDWVVDKIVGAAETLARGGQVFSIPFLHQTSTTKTLAKIRAAEGGK
;
A
#
# COMPACT_ATOMS: atom_id res chain seq x y z
N MET A 1 21.03 -4.09 -5.72
CA MET A 1 19.93 -5.08 -5.71
C MET A 1 19.43 -5.26 -4.28
N LEU A 2 18.13 -5.30 -4.07
CA LEU A 2 17.55 -5.46 -2.74
C LEU A 2 17.74 -6.90 -2.22
N PRO A 3 18.02 -7.06 -0.91
CA PRO A 3 18.13 -8.39 -0.32
C PRO A 3 16.77 -9.11 -0.35
N ARG A 4 16.85 -10.46 -0.40
CA ARG A 4 15.68 -11.32 -0.37
C ARG A 4 15.69 -12.19 0.90
N PRO A 5 14.54 -12.64 1.43
CA PRO A 5 13.21 -12.57 0.81
C PRO A 5 12.67 -11.14 0.73
N LEU A 6 12.07 -10.83 -0.40
CA LEU A 6 11.54 -9.50 -0.69
C LEU A 6 10.07 -9.45 -0.37
N VAL A 7 9.66 -8.46 0.42
CA VAL A 7 8.26 -8.20 0.75
C VAL A 7 7.72 -7.15 -0.21
N PHE A 8 6.52 -7.39 -0.72
CA PHE A 8 5.81 -6.45 -1.59
C PHE A 8 4.46 -6.09 -0.97
N THR A 9 4.15 -4.81 -0.94
CA THR A 9 2.82 -4.32 -0.63
C THR A 9 2.47 -3.15 -1.55
N ASN A 10 1.19 -2.83 -1.65
CA ASN A 10 0.72 -1.74 -2.50
C ASN A 10 -0.43 -0.99 -1.86
N GLY A 11 -0.66 0.21 -2.35
CA GLY A 11 -1.76 1.06 -1.92
C GLY A 11 -1.62 2.48 -2.41
N CYS A 12 -2.58 3.32 -2.06
CA CYS A 12 -2.56 4.73 -2.41
C CYS A 12 -1.67 5.55 -1.48
N PHE A 13 -1.75 5.28 -0.19
CA PHE A 13 -0.97 5.97 0.86
C PHE A 13 -1.04 7.50 0.69
N ASP A 14 -2.25 8.00 0.57
CA ASP A 14 -2.50 9.39 0.17
C ASP A 14 -2.07 10.38 1.25
N ILE A 15 -2.61 10.22 2.46
CA ILE A 15 -2.19 10.99 3.64
C ILE A 15 -1.70 9.97 4.67
N LEU A 16 -0.39 9.95 4.90
CA LEU A 16 0.19 9.01 5.85
C LEU A 16 -0.30 9.28 7.26
N HIS A 17 -0.58 8.20 7.95
CA HIS A 17 -0.99 8.24 9.35
C HIS A 17 -0.37 7.06 10.10
N ARG A 18 -0.60 7.01 11.41
CA ARG A 18 -0.02 6.00 12.29
C ARG A 18 -0.32 4.57 11.82
N GLY A 19 -1.52 4.33 11.30
CA GLY A 19 -1.90 3.01 10.78
C GLY A 19 -1.01 2.54 9.65
N HIS A 20 -0.67 3.43 8.72
CA HIS A 20 0.25 3.14 7.63
C HIS A 20 1.65 2.81 8.14
N VAL A 21 2.17 3.63 9.06
CA VAL A 21 3.52 3.46 9.60
C VAL A 21 3.66 2.10 10.32
N THR A 22 2.70 1.78 11.17
CA THR A 22 2.68 0.51 11.90
C THR A 22 2.57 -0.68 10.94
N TYR A 23 1.65 -0.60 9.98
CA TYR A 23 1.46 -1.63 8.97
C TYR A 23 2.72 -1.90 8.17
N LEU A 24 3.37 -0.83 7.68
CA LEU A 24 4.60 -0.96 6.88
C LEU A 24 5.75 -1.54 7.69
N ALA A 25 5.86 -1.20 8.97
CA ALA A 25 6.86 -1.80 9.86
C ALA A 25 6.61 -3.30 10.05
N GLN A 26 5.36 -3.71 10.23
CA GLN A 26 5.00 -5.12 10.34
C GLN A 26 5.31 -5.87 9.03
N ALA A 27 4.95 -5.29 7.89
CA ALA A 27 5.25 -5.88 6.59
C ALA A 27 6.75 -6.05 6.39
N ARG A 28 7.55 -5.03 6.73
CA ARG A 28 9.01 -5.07 6.60
C ARG A 28 9.61 -6.19 7.44
N SER A 29 9.08 -6.46 8.61
CA SER A 29 9.59 -7.49 9.52
C SER A 29 9.44 -8.91 8.97
N ALA A 30 8.61 -9.11 7.96
CA ALA A 30 8.37 -10.44 7.36
C ALA A 30 9.50 -10.91 6.44
N GLY A 31 10.37 -10.00 5.99
CA GLY A 31 11.44 -10.36 5.07
C GLY A 31 12.68 -9.48 5.23
N ALA A 32 13.52 -9.48 4.22
CA ALA A 32 14.80 -8.76 4.24
C ALA A 32 14.72 -7.35 3.67
N ALA A 33 13.72 -7.07 2.85
CA ALA A 33 13.48 -5.73 2.28
C ALA A 33 12.00 -5.57 1.93
N LEU A 34 11.51 -4.32 1.92
CA LEU A 34 10.12 -3.99 1.58
C LEU A 34 10.07 -3.08 0.36
N VAL A 35 9.34 -3.54 -0.65
CA VAL A 35 8.95 -2.72 -1.80
C VAL A 35 7.52 -2.25 -1.60
N LEU A 36 7.31 -0.95 -1.67
CA LEU A 36 5.99 -0.33 -1.61
C LEU A 36 5.63 0.19 -3.01
N ALA A 37 4.55 -0.32 -3.56
CA ALA A 37 4.04 0.11 -4.87
C ALA A 37 2.83 1.02 -4.68
N LEU A 38 2.87 2.20 -5.28
CA LEU A 38 1.81 3.21 -5.18
C LEU A 38 0.98 3.25 -6.46
N ASN A 39 -0.33 3.40 -6.30
CA ASN A 39 -1.19 3.72 -7.43
C ASN A 39 -0.84 5.11 -7.97
N THR A 40 -0.75 5.27 -9.30
CA THR A 40 -0.65 6.61 -9.90
C THR A 40 -1.91 7.42 -9.59
N ASP A 41 -1.88 8.72 -9.85
CA ASP A 41 -3.05 9.58 -9.63
C ASP A 41 -4.26 9.09 -10.45
N ALA A 42 -4.04 8.72 -11.71
CA ALA A 42 -5.09 8.18 -12.57
C ALA A 42 -5.63 6.85 -12.03
N SER A 43 -4.77 5.97 -11.55
CA SER A 43 -5.17 4.70 -10.93
C SER A 43 -6.03 4.93 -9.69
N VAL A 44 -5.64 5.88 -8.83
CA VAL A 44 -6.42 6.24 -7.63
C VAL A 44 -7.84 6.74 -8.03
N ARG A 45 -7.92 7.59 -9.05
CA ARG A 45 -9.23 8.13 -9.50
C ARG A 45 -10.17 7.02 -9.94
N ARG A 46 -9.64 6.00 -10.61
CA ARG A 46 -10.45 4.85 -11.06
C ARG A 46 -10.96 3.97 -9.91
N LEU A 47 -10.38 4.08 -8.72
CA LEU A 47 -10.85 3.33 -7.55
C LEU A 47 -12.15 3.88 -6.96
N GLY A 48 -12.61 5.05 -7.40
CA GLY A 48 -13.89 5.61 -6.97
C GLY A 48 -13.92 6.14 -5.53
N LYS A 49 -12.80 6.60 -5.01
CA LYS A 49 -12.70 7.11 -3.63
C LYS A 49 -13.23 8.54 -3.46
N GLY A 50 -13.68 9.16 -4.54
CA GLY A 50 -14.17 10.53 -4.55
C GLY A 50 -13.41 11.42 -5.52
N GLY A 51 -14.02 12.51 -5.97
CA GLY A 51 -13.46 13.39 -6.99
C GLY A 51 -12.24 14.20 -6.54
N ASP A 52 -12.01 14.28 -5.24
CA ASP A 52 -10.88 14.98 -4.63
C ASP A 52 -9.70 14.07 -4.29
N ARG A 53 -9.74 12.81 -4.73
CA ARG A 53 -8.69 11.83 -4.47
C ARG A 53 -7.90 11.53 -5.74
N PRO A 54 -6.55 11.44 -5.72
CA PRO A 54 -5.75 11.61 -4.50
C PRO A 54 -5.63 13.07 -4.09
N VAL A 55 -5.46 13.32 -2.80
CA VAL A 55 -5.18 14.65 -2.26
C VAL A 55 -3.74 15.04 -2.60
N ASN A 56 -2.82 14.11 -2.45
CA ASN A 56 -1.41 14.28 -2.78
C ASN A 56 -1.07 13.59 -4.09
N SER A 57 -0.29 14.27 -4.94
CA SER A 57 0.20 13.68 -6.18
C SER A 57 1.09 12.47 -5.91
N LEU A 58 1.27 11.62 -6.91
CA LEU A 58 2.18 10.48 -6.82
C LEU A 58 3.59 10.92 -6.37
N GLU A 59 4.10 12.01 -6.92
CA GLU A 59 5.42 12.52 -6.58
C GLU A 59 5.52 12.83 -5.08
N ASN A 60 4.52 13.51 -4.52
CA ASN A 60 4.49 13.83 -3.09
C ASN A 60 4.32 12.58 -2.23
N ARG A 61 3.43 11.68 -2.62
CA ARG A 61 3.20 10.43 -1.88
C ARG A 61 4.44 9.55 -1.88
N ALA A 62 5.12 9.44 -3.01
CA ALA A 62 6.35 8.65 -3.13
C ALA A 62 7.48 9.24 -2.30
N ALA A 63 7.66 10.56 -2.31
CA ALA A 63 8.70 11.22 -1.52
C ALA A 63 8.52 10.97 -0.02
N VAL A 64 7.29 11.08 0.47
CA VAL A 64 6.99 10.85 1.88
C VAL A 64 7.19 9.38 2.26
N ALA A 65 6.70 8.47 1.44
CA ALA A 65 6.84 7.02 1.69
C ALA A 65 8.30 6.58 1.67
N ALA A 66 9.10 7.14 0.76
CA ALA A 66 10.52 6.81 0.65
C ALA A 66 11.34 7.24 1.86
N ALA A 67 10.83 8.20 2.64
CA ALA A 67 11.48 8.68 3.86
C ALA A 67 11.26 7.75 5.07
N LEU A 68 10.35 6.79 4.97
CA LEU A 68 10.06 5.87 6.07
C LEU A 68 11.16 4.82 6.20
N GLU A 69 11.60 4.59 7.42
CA GLU A 69 12.66 3.61 7.71
C GLU A 69 12.30 2.21 7.22
N SER A 70 11.03 1.82 7.31
CA SER A 70 10.57 0.48 6.94
C SER A 70 10.54 0.23 5.42
N VAL A 71 10.60 1.28 4.60
CA VAL A 71 10.47 1.16 3.14
C VAL A 71 11.84 1.22 2.49
N ASP A 72 12.20 0.17 1.76
CA ASP A 72 13.49 0.06 1.07
C ASP A 72 13.43 0.59 -0.35
N LEU A 73 12.28 0.47 -1.01
CA LEU A 73 12.07 0.96 -2.37
C LEU A 73 10.62 1.34 -2.58
N VAL A 74 10.39 2.49 -3.19
CA VAL A 74 9.07 2.92 -3.64
C VAL A 74 9.01 2.80 -5.16
N THR A 75 7.94 2.19 -5.67
CA THR A 75 7.63 2.12 -7.09
C THR A 75 6.15 2.48 -7.29
N TRP A 76 5.67 2.40 -8.52
CA TRP A 76 4.28 2.76 -8.81
C TRP A 76 3.74 1.92 -9.98
N PHE A 77 2.42 1.90 -10.12
CA PHE A 77 1.72 1.25 -11.22
C PHE A 77 0.50 2.09 -11.62
N ASP A 78 0.20 2.10 -12.91
CA ASP A 78 -0.91 2.89 -13.46
C ASP A 78 -2.18 2.05 -13.64
N GLU A 79 -2.06 0.74 -13.67
CA GLU A 79 -3.16 -0.19 -13.84
C GLU A 79 -4.11 -0.17 -12.64
N ASP A 80 -5.28 -0.79 -12.77
CA ASP A 80 -6.25 -0.88 -11.68
C ASP A 80 -5.74 -1.76 -10.53
N THR A 81 -4.91 -2.76 -10.86
CA THR A 81 -4.31 -3.66 -9.88
C THR A 81 -2.80 -3.77 -10.10
N PRO A 82 -2.03 -4.17 -9.09
CA PRO A 82 -0.59 -4.33 -9.22
C PRO A 82 -0.16 -5.69 -9.83
N ALA A 83 -1.06 -6.44 -10.45
CA ALA A 83 -0.78 -7.79 -10.93
C ALA A 83 0.45 -7.88 -11.84
N ALA A 84 0.56 -7.00 -12.84
CA ALA A 84 1.69 -7.00 -13.76
C ALA A 84 3.01 -6.68 -13.05
N LEU A 85 2.97 -5.73 -12.13
CA LEU A 85 4.16 -5.34 -11.35
C LEU A 85 4.61 -6.47 -10.41
N ILE A 86 3.66 -7.14 -9.75
CA ILE A 86 3.95 -8.28 -8.88
C ILE A 86 4.63 -9.39 -9.69
N GLU A 87 4.12 -9.67 -10.89
CA GLU A 87 4.71 -10.68 -11.76
C GLU A 87 6.13 -10.30 -12.20
N ALA A 88 6.39 -9.03 -12.44
CA ALA A 88 7.72 -8.55 -12.79
C ALA A 88 8.70 -8.61 -11.61
N VAL A 89 8.24 -8.24 -10.41
CA VAL A 89 9.08 -8.21 -9.19
C VAL A 89 9.29 -9.62 -8.62
N LYS A 90 8.29 -10.46 -8.69
CA LYS A 90 8.29 -11.83 -8.14
C LYS A 90 8.73 -11.85 -6.68
N PRO A 91 8.00 -11.14 -5.79
CA PRO A 91 8.34 -11.14 -4.38
C PRO A 91 8.12 -12.52 -3.77
N GLU A 92 8.92 -12.87 -2.78
CA GLU A 92 8.72 -14.09 -2.00
C GLU A 92 7.56 -13.93 -1.01
N ILE A 93 7.29 -12.68 -0.59
CA ILE A 93 6.28 -12.40 0.41
C ILE A 93 5.38 -11.27 -0.08
N LEU A 94 4.08 -11.56 -0.19
CA LEU A 94 3.07 -10.59 -0.61
C LEU A 94 2.22 -10.24 0.60
N VAL A 95 2.09 -8.95 0.89
CA VAL A 95 1.34 -8.47 2.07
C VAL A 95 0.26 -7.51 1.63
N LYS A 96 -0.93 -7.67 2.19
CA LYS A 96 -2.08 -6.77 2.00
C LYS A 96 -2.58 -6.29 3.34
N GLY A 97 -2.82 -4.99 3.47
CA GLY A 97 -3.39 -4.40 4.68
C GLY A 97 -4.91 -4.60 4.75
N GLY A 98 -5.42 -4.92 5.94
CA GLY A 98 -6.84 -5.14 6.19
C GLY A 98 -7.19 -6.61 6.34
N ASP A 99 -8.48 -6.89 6.52
CA ASP A 99 -8.98 -8.26 6.70
C ASP A 99 -9.34 -8.87 5.34
N TRP A 100 -8.35 -9.37 4.64
CA TRP A 100 -8.54 -9.99 3.33
C TRP A 100 -8.46 -11.51 3.43
N VAL A 101 -9.33 -12.19 2.68
CA VAL A 101 -9.14 -13.62 2.42
C VAL A 101 -7.92 -13.76 1.51
N VAL A 102 -6.95 -14.57 1.91
CA VAL A 102 -5.64 -14.68 1.23
C VAL A 102 -5.78 -14.95 -0.27
N ASP A 103 -6.66 -15.90 -0.66
CA ASP A 103 -6.86 -16.24 -2.08
C ASP A 103 -7.47 -15.11 -2.91
N LYS A 104 -8.04 -14.07 -2.27
CA LYS A 104 -8.63 -12.91 -2.95
C LYS A 104 -7.63 -11.79 -3.17
N ILE A 105 -6.43 -11.90 -2.61
CA ILE A 105 -5.39 -10.90 -2.77
C ILE A 105 -4.80 -11.03 -4.18
N VAL A 106 -4.71 -9.91 -4.91
CA VAL A 106 -4.13 -9.87 -6.24
C VAL A 106 -2.67 -10.37 -6.18
N GLY A 107 -2.33 -11.33 -7.02
CA GLY A 107 -0.99 -11.93 -7.07
C GLY A 107 -0.78 -13.08 -6.09
N ALA A 108 -1.78 -13.42 -5.26
CA ALA A 108 -1.66 -14.47 -4.25
C ALA A 108 -1.40 -15.84 -4.86
N ALA A 109 -2.20 -16.23 -5.86
CA ALA A 109 -2.06 -17.54 -6.49
C ALA A 109 -0.66 -17.75 -7.08
N GLU A 110 -0.17 -16.76 -7.79
CA GLU A 110 1.15 -16.79 -8.45
C GLU A 110 2.27 -16.82 -7.42
N THR A 111 2.15 -16.03 -6.35
CA THR A 111 3.15 -15.99 -5.28
C THR A 111 3.23 -17.34 -4.55
N LEU A 112 2.07 -17.91 -4.21
CA LEU A 112 2.02 -19.23 -3.56
C LEU A 112 2.54 -20.33 -4.48
N ALA A 113 2.24 -20.26 -5.78
CA ALA A 113 2.72 -21.23 -6.76
C ALA A 113 4.25 -21.22 -6.89
N ARG A 114 4.89 -20.08 -6.63
CA ARG A 114 6.34 -19.95 -6.61
C ARG A 114 6.99 -20.39 -5.29
N GLY A 115 6.19 -20.88 -4.34
CA GLY A 115 6.67 -21.25 -3.01
C GLY A 115 6.77 -20.09 -2.04
N GLY A 116 6.21 -18.94 -2.38
CA GLY A 116 6.18 -17.77 -1.52
C GLY A 116 5.09 -17.79 -0.47
N GLN A 117 4.95 -16.71 0.26
CA GLN A 117 3.98 -16.54 1.33
C GLN A 117 3.10 -15.33 1.07
N VAL A 118 1.85 -15.39 1.51
CA VAL A 118 0.88 -14.30 1.37
C VAL A 118 0.23 -14.04 2.72
N PHE A 119 0.26 -12.79 3.16
CA PHE A 119 -0.30 -12.39 4.46
C PHE A 119 -1.29 -11.26 4.30
N SER A 120 -2.37 -11.32 5.09
CA SER A 120 -3.24 -10.19 5.36
C SER A 120 -2.90 -9.68 6.76
N ILE A 121 -2.58 -8.40 6.87
CA ILE A 121 -2.24 -7.78 8.17
C ILE A 121 -3.38 -6.83 8.56
N PRO A 122 -4.13 -7.12 9.63
CA PRO A 122 -5.18 -6.23 10.10
C PRO A 122 -4.60 -4.90 10.60
N PHE A 123 -5.36 -3.83 10.42
CA PHE A 123 -4.93 -2.51 10.92
C PHE A 123 -5.11 -2.44 12.44
N LEU A 124 -4.02 -2.11 13.14
CA LEU A 124 -4.02 -1.96 14.59
C LEU A 124 -4.62 -0.62 15.04
N HIS A 125 -4.63 0.38 14.18
CA HIS A 125 -5.10 1.73 14.49
C HIS A 125 -6.30 2.08 13.63
N GLN A 126 -7.36 2.58 14.28
CA GLN A 126 -8.65 2.91 13.66
C GLN A 126 -8.61 4.28 12.98
N THR A 127 -7.69 4.48 12.04
CA THR A 127 -7.58 5.72 11.29
C THR A 127 -7.38 5.45 9.79
N SER A 128 -7.75 6.42 8.96
CA SER A 128 -7.59 6.34 7.51
C SER A 128 -7.60 7.74 6.89
N THR A 129 -7.12 7.86 5.66
CA THR A 129 -7.21 9.12 4.90
C THR A 129 -8.66 9.55 4.75
N THR A 130 -9.55 8.61 4.47
CA THR A 130 -11.00 8.89 4.34
C THR A 130 -11.57 9.48 5.62
N LYS A 131 -11.25 8.90 6.78
CA LYS A 131 -11.69 9.41 8.09
C LYS A 131 -11.12 10.80 8.38
N THR A 132 -9.85 11.03 8.04
CA THR A 132 -9.19 12.33 8.21
C THR A 132 -9.88 13.40 7.38
N LEU A 133 -10.18 13.13 6.12
CA LEU A 133 -10.91 14.06 5.26
C LEU A 133 -12.31 14.34 5.77
N ALA A 134 -13.04 13.32 6.23
CA ALA A 134 -14.36 13.48 6.81
C ALA A 134 -14.33 14.38 8.05
N LYS A 135 -13.33 14.21 8.90
CA LYS A 135 -13.15 15.04 10.10
C LYS A 135 -12.90 16.51 9.75
N ILE A 136 -12.08 16.78 8.74
CA ILE A 136 -11.80 18.13 8.26
C ILE A 136 -13.08 18.77 7.72
N ARG A 137 -13.84 18.07 6.87
CA ARG A 137 -15.09 18.55 6.30
C ARG A 137 -16.12 18.85 7.38
N ALA A 138 -16.22 18.00 8.38
CA ALA A 138 -17.12 18.23 9.51
C ALA A 138 -16.75 19.48 10.29
N ALA A 139 -15.47 19.75 10.51
CA ALA A 139 -14.98 20.94 11.19
C ALA A 139 -15.31 22.23 10.41
N GLU A 140 -15.18 22.19 9.07
CA GLU A 140 -15.55 23.32 8.20
C GLU A 140 -17.06 23.55 8.19
N GLY A 141 -17.85 22.49 8.10
CA GLY A 141 -19.32 22.57 8.09
C GLY A 141 -19.91 23.04 9.42
N GLY A 142 -19.19 22.96 10.53
CA GLY A 142 -19.59 23.39 11.86
C GLY A 142 -19.39 24.88 12.12
N LYS A 143 -18.88 25.61 11.16
CA LYS A 143 -18.70 27.06 11.24
C LYS A 143 -19.95 27.78 10.70
#